data_c495a3120ede41cf7ca2ac6733e9c86e
#
_entry.id   c495a3120ede41cf7ca2ac6733e9c86e
#
_cell.length_a   1.000
_cell.length_b   1.000
_cell.length_c   1.000
_cell.angle_alpha   90.00
_cell.angle_beta   90.00
_cell.angle_gamma   90.00
#
_symmetry.space_group_name_H-M   'P 1'
#
loop_
_entity.id
_entity.type
_entity.pdbx_description
1 polymer ?
#
loop_
_entity_poly.entity_id
_entity_poly.type
_entity_poly.pdbx_seq_one_letter_code
_entity_poly.pdbx_strand_id
1 'polypeptide(L)'
;MLAGKGRKRYGLAITFSALALCVTAEVAAHPATGIVVDRHGQVFFSDLETVWKLEPNGKLSVFREGVSGRHVHELAIDSQDNIFGADVSYQPATQKWISDVWKMTPDGKLVYLLEPTADPPPGFSIWRDQKGNMFSIDQNNHTKTRTLLLIRTAEGQVTTFAGSAYGHADGRTTAAKFSSVGGMAFGPDGSLYLADGTYVRKVTPDGLVSTMAANLNFRTADDKPTLFGGSAGILAGLTVDSHGNVFVADAGNRRLLKIENDGKVSVVYRADPPYFPNGVFATSSNDLYIMEVGFTVPSKWSGPRVRKISADGKNVLVATVGEQEAGSFRRSVAQGVGISVETTLQILTGRYRYLVLLFFAGLVATITLAWRRHRGQRQRT
;
A
#
# COMPACT_ATOMS: atom_id res chain seq x y z
N MET A 1 60.25 37.51 1.25
CA MET A 1 59.76 36.21 1.76
C MET A 1 58.26 36.32 2.01
N LEU A 2 57.45 35.78 1.10
CA LEU A 2 55.98 35.83 1.11
C LEU A 2 55.44 34.44 1.49
N ALA A 3 54.82 34.36 2.63
CA ALA A 3 54.16 33.13 3.08
C ALA A 3 52.72 33.08 2.54
N GLY A 4 52.43 32.10 1.69
CA GLY A 4 51.08 31.84 1.13
C GLY A 4 50.14 31.20 2.14
N LYS A 5 48.99 31.80 2.33
CA LYS A 5 47.88 31.20 3.08
C LYS A 5 47.06 30.27 2.22
N GLY A 6 47.17 28.97 2.47
CA GLY A 6 46.28 27.94 1.91
C GLY A 6 44.85 28.08 2.42
N ARG A 7 43.91 28.37 1.55
CA ARG A 7 42.45 28.33 1.85
C ARG A 7 41.96 26.88 1.79
N LYS A 8 41.50 26.37 2.91
CA LYS A 8 40.90 25.04 3.03
C LYS A 8 39.56 25.00 2.29
N ARG A 9 39.46 24.11 1.28
CA ARG A 9 38.22 23.78 0.53
C ARG A 9 37.42 22.69 1.25
N TYR A 10 36.82 22.97 2.38
CA TYR A 10 35.96 21.99 3.10
C TYR A 10 34.47 22.27 3.01
N GLY A 11 34.04 23.37 2.38
CA GLY A 11 32.62 23.76 2.37
C GLY A 11 31.74 23.06 1.33
N LEU A 12 32.31 22.45 0.27
CA LEU A 12 31.53 21.95 -0.85
C LEU A 12 31.15 20.46 -0.74
N ALA A 13 31.91 19.68 0.01
CA ALA A 13 31.68 18.25 0.15
C ALA A 13 30.50 17.91 1.09
N ILE A 14 30.22 18.75 2.09
CA ILE A 14 29.13 18.50 3.07
C ILE A 14 27.75 18.78 2.45
N THR A 15 27.67 19.72 1.52
CA THR A 15 26.41 20.10 0.87
C THR A 15 25.90 19.02 -0.12
N PHE A 16 26.81 18.31 -0.80
CA PHE A 16 26.43 17.21 -1.71
C PHE A 16 25.99 15.95 -0.97
N SER A 17 26.56 15.64 0.18
CA SER A 17 26.16 14.49 0.98
C SER A 17 24.78 14.65 1.61
N ALA A 18 24.38 15.86 2.00
CA ALA A 18 23.03 16.13 2.53
C ALA A 18 21.95 16.06 1.44
N LEU A 19 22.26 16.44 0.20
CA LEU A 19 21.33 16.38 -0.93
C LEU A 19 21.10 14.92 -1.39
N ALA A 20 22.12 14.08 -1.34
CA ALA A 20 22.01 12.66 -1.68
C ALA A 20 21.14 11.88 -0.67
N LEU A 21 21.11 12.28 0.61
CA LEU A 21 20.28 11.64 1.63
C LEU A 21 18.78 11.97 1.50
N CYS A 22 18.42 13.12 0.94
CA CYS A 22 17.00 13.50 0.76
C CYS A 22 16.34 12.82 -0.45
N VAL A 23 17.10 12.35 -1.44
CA VAL A 23 16.54 11.76 -2.67
C VAL A 23 16.25 10.26 -2.52
N THR A 24 16.80 9.59 -1.51
CA THR A 24 16.58 8.16 -1.28
C THR A 24 15.29 7.82 -0.54
N ALA A 25 14.49 8.82 -0.14
CA ALA A 25 13.32 8.61 0.69
C ALA A 25 12.01 8.33 -0.09
N GLU A 26 12.00 8.41 -1.41
CA GLU A 26 10.76 8.30 -2.20
C GLU A 26 10.50 6.95 -2.89
N VAL A 27 11.35 5.97 -2.70
CA VAL A 27 11.02 4.59 -3.07
C VAL A 27 10.50 3.87 -1.83
N ALA A 28 9.41 4.38 -1.28
CA ALA A 28 8.63 3.62 -0.32
C ALA A 28 8.01 2.45 -1.09
N ALA A 29 8.52 1.26 -0.88
CA ALA A 29 7.83 0.05 -1.26
C ALA A 29 6.41 0.15 -0.68
N HIS A 30 5.38 -0.09 -1.51
CA HIS A 30 4.01 -0.14 -1.04
C HIS A 30 3.92 -1.30 -0.05
N PRO A 31 3.52 -1.09 1.21
CA PRO A 31 3.39 -2.19 2.15
C PRO A 31 2.32 -3.17 1.67
N ALA A 32 2.49 -4.46 1.97
CA ALA A 32 1.48 -5.46 1.67
C ALA A 32 0.17 -5.17 2.40
N THR A 33 -0.95 -5.47 1.77
CA THR A 33 -2.29 -5.44 2.37
C THR A 33 -2.83 -6.85 2.62
N GLY A 34 -2.11 -7.88 2.15
CA GLY A 34 -2.54 -9.27 2.14
C GLY A 34 -2.60 -9.87 3.54
N ILE A 35 -3.83 -10.08 4.04
CA ILE A 35 -4.15 -10.88 5.22
C ILE A 35 -5.45 -11.62 4.98
N VAL A 36 -5.48 -12.93 5.28
CA VAL A 36 -6.67 -13.79 5.20
C VAL A 36 -6.69 -14.77 6.37
N VAL A 37 -7.87 -15.29 6.70
CA VAL A 37 -8.06 -16.29 7.77
C VAL A 37 -8.88 -17.44 7.20
N ASP A 38 -8.42 -18.67 7.41
CA ASP A 38 -9.13 -19.87 7.00
C ASP A 38 -10.23 -20.28 7.99
N ARG A 39 -10.99 -21.33 7.66
CA ARG A 39 -12.07 -21.85 8.51
C ARG A 39 -11.58 -22.47 9.83
N HIS A 40 -10.30 -22.76 9.94
CA HIS A 40 -9.64 -23.30 11.14
C HIS A 40 -9.07 -22.21 12.04
N GLY A 41 -9.22 -20.93 11.66
CA GLY A 41 -8.71 -19.78 12.40
C GLY A 41 -7.19 -19.56 12.21
N GLN A 42 -6.59 -20.20 11.21
CA GLN A 42 -5.21 -19.93 10.84
C GLN A 42 -5.16 -18.62 10.05
N VAL A 43 -4.22 -17.74 10.40
CA VAL A 43 -4.06 -16.43 9.75
C VAL A 43 -2.87 -16.50 8.79
N PHE A 44 -3.09 -16.06 7.57
CA PHE A 44 -2.03 -15.94 6.56
C PHE A 44 -1.85 -14.47 6.20
N PHE A 45 -0.61 -14.00 6.19
CA PHE A 45 -0.30 -12.61 5.88
C PHE A 45 1.06 -12.46 5.22
N SER A 46 1.22 -11.42 4.40
CA SER A 46 2.45 -11.16 3.65
C SER A 46 3.28 -10.05 4.28
N ASP A 47 4.61 -10.25 4.33
CA ASP A 47 5.58 -9.19 4.62
C ASP A 47 6.15 -8.54 3.36
N LEU A 48 5.54 -8.73 2.22
CA LEU A 48 5.88 -8.47 0.83
C LEU A 48 6.55 -9.65 0.13
N GLU A 49 7.51 -10.33 0.71
CA GLU A 49 8.20 -11.46 0.06
C GLU A 49 7.70 -12.80 0.57
N THR A 50 7.58 -12.94 1.89
CA THR A 50 7.18 -14.17 2.57
C THR A 50 5.69 -14.14 2.89
N VAL A 51 5.01 -15.25 2.71
CA VAL A 51 3.67 -15.45 3.29
C VAL A 51 3.83 -16.26 4.58
N TRP A 52 3.43 -15.64 5.68
CA TRP A 52 3.47 -16.21 7.03
C TRP A 52 2.17 -16.91 7.36
N LYS A 53 2.23 -17.93 8.22
CA LYS A 53 1.08 -18.60 8.82
C LYS A 53 1.17 -18.52 10.33
N LEU A 54 0.11 -17.99 10.95
CA LEU A 54 -0.10 -17.99 12.40
C LEU A 54 -1.20 -18.99 12.74
N GLU A 55 -0.85 -20.00 13.52
CA GLU A 55 -1.82 -20.98 14.05
C GLU A 55 -2.61 -20.41 15.26
N PRO A 56 -3.82 -20.93 15.57
CA PRO A 56 -4.60 -20.47 16.71
C PRO A 56 -3.89 -20.58 18.07
N ASN A 57 -2.93 -21.50 18.19
CA ASN A 57 -2.08 -21.67 19.39
C ASN A 57 -0.96 -20.62 19.50
N GLY A 58 -0.86 -19.68 18.54
CA GLY A 58 0.14 -18.62 18.50
C GLY A 58 1.46 -19.00 17.79
N LYS A 59 1.56 -20.21 17.24
CA LYS A 59 2.76 -20.62 16.48
C LYS A 59 2.81 -19.89 15.14
N LEU A 60 3.88 -19.11 14.93
CA LEU A 60 4.19 -18.45 13.67
C LEU A 60 5.16 -19.30 12.85
N SER A 61 4.88 -19.48 11.57
CA SER A 61 5.73 -20.24 10.65
C SER A 61 5.65 -19.66 9.23
N VAL A 62 6.63 -19.98 8.40
CA VAL A 62 6.59 -19.66 6.96
C VAL A 62 5.60 -20.60 6.28
N PHE A 63 4.65 -20.03 5.55
CA PHE A 63 3.71 -20.78 4.70
C PHE A 63 4.21 -20.86 3.26
N ARG A 64 4.73 -19.74 2.73
CA ARG A 64 5.38 -19.69 1.43
C ARG A 64 6.67 -18.90 1.56
N GLU A 65 7.77 -19.55 1.20
CA GLU A 65 9.09 -18.92 1.22
C GLU A 65 9.15 -17.70 0.32
N GLY A 66 9.75 -16.63 0.84
CA GLY A 66 9.99 -15.40 0.12
C GLY A 66 11.05 -15.57 -0.96
N VAL A 67 10.83 -14.91 -2.09
CA VAL A 67 11.84 -14.77 -3.15
C VAL A 67 12.24 -13.31 -3.21
N SER A 68 13.52 -13.03 -2.99
CA SER A 68 14.02 -11.65 -2.96
C SER A 68 13.67 -10.88 -4.23
N GLY A 69 13.05 -9.73 -4.07
CA GLY A 69 12.59 -8.86 -5.16
C GLY A 69 11.28 -9.28 -5.81
N ARG A 70 10.60 -10.34 -5.31
CA ARG A 70 9.25 -10.71 -5.72
C ARG A 70 8.28 -10.36 -4.59
N HIS A 71 7.36 -9.46 -4.87
CA HIS A 71 6.47 -8.89 -3.86
C HIS A 71 5.04 -9.42 -3.98
N VAL A 72 4.53 -9.99 -2.90
CA VAL A 72 3.13 -10.39 -2.72
C VAL A 72 2.41 -9.27 -1.97
N HIS A 73 1.67 -8.44 -2.69
CA HIS A 73 0.98 -7.29 -2.09
C HIS A 73 -0.35 -7.67 -1.44
N GLU A 74 -1.09 -8.60 -2.04
CA GLU A 74 -2.43 -8.95 -1.63
C GLU A 74 -2.59 -10.46 -1.53
N LEU A 75 -3.50 -10.90 -0.66
CA LEU A 75 -3.93 -12.29 -0.54
C LEU A 75 -5.46 -12.35 -0.62
N ALA A 76 -5.97 -13.42 -1.21
CA ALA A 76 -7.37 -13.79 -1.19
C ALA A 76 -7.52 -15.24 -0.75
N ILE A 77 -8.70 -15.61 -0.25
CA ILE A 77 -9.03 -16.97 0.17
C ILE A 77 -10.38 -17.38 -0.38
N ASP A 78 -10.53 -18.63 -0.80
CA ASP A 78 -11.81 -19.17 -1.23
C ASP A 78 -12.48 -20.04 -0.15
N SER A 79 -13.69 -20.53 -0.45
CA SER A 79 -14.46 -21.38 0.47
C SER A 79 -13.85 -22.77 0.69
N GLN A 80 -12.80 -23.14 -0.03
CA GLN A 80 -12.04 -24.38 0.13
C GLN A 80 -10.74 -24.17 0.89
N ASP A 81 -10.52 -22.96 1.45
CA ASP A 81 -9.29 -22.50 2.11
C ASP A 81 -8.07 -22.48 1.18
N ASN A 82 -8.27 -22.42 -0.14
CA ASN A 82 -7.16 -22.12 -1.03
C ASN A 82 -6.78 -20.65 -0.91
N ILE A 83 -5.48 -20.38 -0.79
CA ILE A 83 -4.94 -19.04 -0.72
C ILE A 83 -4.42 -18.63 -2.07
N PHE A 84 -4.83 -17.47 -2.54
CA PHE A 84 -4.39 -16.87 -3.79
C PHE A 84 -3.49 -15.68 -3.50
N GLY A 85 -2.44 -15.51 -4.31
CA GLY A 85 -1.58 -14.36 -4.30
C GLY A 85 -1.08 -14.05 -5.71
N ALA A 86 -0.56 -12.85 -5.86
CA ALA A 86 0.10 -12.43 -7.08
C ALA A 86 1.47 -11.85 -6.73
N ASP A 87 2.50 -12.33 -7.39
CA ASP A 87 3.85 -11.77 -7.26
C ASP A 87 4.08 -10.72 -8.33
N VAL A 88 4.77 -9.66 -7.95
CA VAL A 88 5.28 -8.65 -8.87
C VAL A 88 6.77 -8.44 -8.60
N SER A 89 7.57 -8.45 -9.65
CA SER A 89 9.03 -8.20 -9.56
C SER A 89 9.50 -7.36 -10.73
N TYR A 90 10.49 -6.50 -10.48
CA TYR A 90 11.16 -5.76 -11.54
C TYR A 90 12.46 -6.45 -11.94
N GLN A 91 12.64 -6.71 -13.23
CA GLN A 91 13.88 -7.27 -13.78
C GLN A 91 14.75 -6.17 -14.39
N PRO A 92 15.84 -5.75 -13.73
CA PRO A 92 16.70 -4.66 -14.22
C PRO A 92 17.34 -4.94 -15.59
N ALA A 93 17.67 -6.21 -15.86
CA ALA A 93 18.33 -6.61 -17.11
C ALA A 93 17.45 -6.40 -18.36
N THR A 94 16.14 -6.56 -18.22
CA THR A 94 15.16 -6.40 -19.31
C THR A 94 14.34 -5.12 -19.18
N GLN A 95 14.47 -4.39 -18.06
CA GLN A 95 13.66 -3.22 -17.70
C GLN A 95 12.14 -3.51 -17.72
N LYS A 96 11.75 -4.75 -17.41
CA LYS A 96 10.35 -5.17 -17.41
C LYS A 96 9.89 -5.58 -16.02
N TRP A 97 8.61 -5.36 -15.75
CA TRP A 97 7.90 -5.95 -14.63
C TRP A 97 7.47 -7.36 -14.99
N ILE A 98 7.70 -8.30 -14.07
CA ILE A 98 7.21 -9.69 -14.16
C ILE A 98 6.09 -9.83 -13.17
N SER A 99 4.99 -10.42 -13.60
CA SER A 99 3.85 -10.75 -12.74
C SER A 99 3.47 -12.19 -12.89
N ASP A 100 3.00 -12.79 -11.82
CA ASP A 100 2.34 -14.09 -11.82
C ASP A 100 1.13 -14.10 -10.88
N VAL A 101 0.30 -15.12 -11.00
CA VAL A 101 -0.83 -15.38 -10.11
C VAL A 101 -0.77 -16.84 -9.70
N TRP A 102 -0.79 -17.10 -8.42
CA TRP A 102 -0.69 -18.43 -7.85
C TRP A 102 -1.83 -18.75 -6.89
N LYS A 103 -2.04 -20.04 -6.71
CA LYS A 103 -2.90 -20.63 -5.70
C LYS A 103 -2.10 -21.60 -4.86
N MET A 104 -2.26 -21.55 -3.55
CA MET A 104 -1.74 -22.55 -2.62
C MET A 104 -2.90 -23.24 -1.93
N THR A 105 -2.94 -24.56 -2.02
CA THR A 105 -3.94 -25.39 -1.37
C THR A 105 -3.65 -25.59 0.12
N PRO A 106 -4.63 -25.98 0.95
CA PRO A 106 -4.43 -26.18 2.40
C PRO A 106 -3.33 -27.19 2.75
N ASP A 107 -3.07 -28.17 1.86
CA ASP A 107 -1.98 -29.16 1.98
C ASP A 107 -0.61 -28.62 1.51
N GLY A 108 -0.53 -27.32 1.13
CA GLY A 108 0.70 -26.65 0.78
C GLY A 108 1.15 -26.82 -0.68
N LYS A 109 0.28 -27.34 -1.57
CA LYS A 109 0.61 -27.46 -3.01
C LYS A 109 0.45 -26.10 -3.70
N LEU A 110 1.56 -25.59 -4.27
CA LEU A 110 1.58 -24.38 -5.10
C LEU A 110 1.19 -24.72 -6.55
N VAL A 111 0.27 -23.94 -7.11
CA VAL A 111 -0.18 -24.02 -8.51
C VAL A 111 -0.18 -22.62 -9.10
N TYR A 112 0.54 -22.42 -10.21
CA TYR A 112 0.45 -21.17 -10.96
C TYR A 112 -0.84 -21.16 -11.81
N LEU A 113 -1.58 -20.09 -11.70
CA LEU A 113 -2.75 -19.77 -12.54
C LEU A 113 -2.35 -18.90 -13.72
N LEU A 114 -1.29 -18.12 -13.52
CA LEU A 114 -0.52 -17.40 -14.51
C LEU A 114 0.96 -17.60 -14.16
N GLU A 115 1.70 -18.24 -15.05
CA GLU A 115 3.16 -18.38 -14.91
C GLU A 115 3.84 -17.01 -14.96
N PRO A 116 5.02 -16.83 -14.32
CA PRO A 116 5.75 -15.58 -14.33
C PRO A 116 5.98 -15.07 -15.76
N THR A 117 5.46 -13.87 -16.06
CA THR A 117 5.54 -13.28 -17.39
C THR A 117 5.69 -11.77 -17.34
N ALA A 118 6.39 -11.21 -18.34
CA ALA A 118 6.55 -9.76 -18.54
C ALA A 118 5.35 -9.14 -19.27
N ASP A 119 4.53 -9.94 -19.91
CA ASP A 119 3.40 -9.48 -20.70
C ASP A 119 2.13 -10.25 -20.23
N PRO A 120 1.65 -9.99 -18.98
CA PRO A 120 0.49 -10.69 -18.46
C PRO A 120 -0.76 -10.38 -19.30
N PRO A 121 -1.53 -11.41 -19.70
CA PRO A 121 -2.81 -11.17 -20.34
C PRO A 121 -3.73 -10.36 -19.40
N PRO A 122 -4.55 -9.45 -19.94
CA PRO A 122 -5.43 -8.61 -19.12
C PRO A 122 -6.42 -9.47 -18.30
N GLY A 123 -6.82 -8.94 -17.14
CA GLY A 123 -7.86 -9.52 -16.32
C GLY A 123 -7.42 -10.67 -15.40
N PHE A 124 -6.15 -11.10 -15.39
CA PHE A 124 -5.66 -12.02 -14.38
C PHE A 124 -5.61 -11.33 -13.01
N SER A 125 -6.16 -12.00 -11.98
CA SER A 125 -6.25 -11.47 -10.63
C SER A 125 -6.44 -12.59 -9.60
N ILE A 126 -6.21 -12.27 -8.34
CA ILE A 126 -6.54 -13.12 -7.20
C ILE A 126 -8.02 -13.03 -6.82
N TRP A 127 -8.70 -11.94 -7.17
CA TRP A 127 -10.08 -11.67 -6.78
C TRP A 127 -11.05 -12.43 -7.69
N ARG A 128 -11.80 -13.35 -7.09
CA ARG A 128 -12.68 -14.29 -7.81
C ARG A 128 -14.07 -14.32 -7.22
N ASP A 129 -15.09 -14.39 -8.09
CA ASP A 129 -16.44 -14.72 -7.66
C ASP A 129 -16.63 -16.25 -7.53
N GLN A 130 -17.79 -16.65 -7.06
CA GLN A 130 -18.15 -18.05 -6.90
C GLN A 130 -18.27 -18.82 -8.23
N LYS A 131 -18.36 -18.13 -9.36
CA LYS A 131 -18.39 -18.72 -10.72
C LYS A 131 -16.99 -18.88 -11.31
N GLY A 132 -15.95 -18.45 -10.58
CA GLY A 132 -14.56 -18.48 -11.04
C GLY A 132 -14.16 -17.32 -11.94
N ASN A 133 -15.02 -16.32 -12.15
CA ASN A 133 -14.62 -15.11 -12.85
C ASN A 133 -13.63 -14.33 -12.02
N MET A 134 -12.63 -13.73 -12.67
CA MET A 134 -11.62 -12.87 -12.02
C MET A 134 -11.96 -11.40 -12.24
N PHE A 135 -11.72 -10.60 -11.22
CA PHE A 135 -11.89 -9.15 -11.26
C PHE A 135 -10.56 -8.46 -11.04
N SER A 136 -10.22 -7.52 -11.89
CA SER A 136 -8.97 -6.76 -11.81
C SER A 136 -9.18 -5.28 -12.10
N ILE A 137 -8.28 -4.43 -11.59
CA ILE A 137 -8.29 -3.01 -11.85
C ILE A 137 -7.27 -2.68 -12.94
N ASP A 138 -7.73 -2.06 -14.02
CA ASP A 138 -6.88 -1.42 -15.03
C ASP A 138 -6.87 0.09 -14.79
N GLN A 139 -5.81 0.57 -14.13
CA GLN A 139 -5.63 1.98 -13.80
C GLN A 139 -4.22 2.45 -14.10
N ASN A 140 -4.10 3.70 -14.55
CA ASN A 140 -2.82 4.37 -14.68
C ASN A 140 -2.77 5.58 -13.74
N ASN A 141 -2.11 5.40 -12.60
CA ASN A 141 -2.01 6.43 -11.57
C ASN A 141 -1.18 7.65 -11.99
N HIS A 142 -0.34 7.53 -13.02
CA HIS A 142 0.46 8.63 -13.55
C HIS A 142 -0.34 9.52 -14.48
N THR A 143 -1.01 8.92 -15.47
CA THR A 143 -1.77 9.68 -16.49
C THR A 143 -3.18 10.05 -16.02
N LYS A 144 -3.76 9.29 -15.09
CA LYS A 144 -5.12 9.48 -14.57
C LYS A 144 -6.15 9.64 -15.69
N THR A 145 -6.03 8.84 -16.73
CA THR A 145 -6.92 8.92 -17.89
C THR A 145 -8.17 8.10 -17.71
N ARG A 146 -8.01 6.91 -17.10
CA ARG A 146 -9.11 5.97 -16.86
C ARG A 146 -8.83 5.07 -15.66
N THR A 147 -9.89 4.54 -15.07
CA THR A 147 -9.87 3.44 -14.11
C THR A 147 -11.01 2.50 -14.42
N LEU A 148 -10.70 1.26 -14.79
CA LEU A 148 -11.65 0.24 -15.20
C LEU A 148 -11.59 -0.93 -14.24
N LEU A 149 -12.75 -1.44 -13.86
CA LEU A 149 -12.91 -2.76 -13.26
C LEU A 149 -13.16 -3.73 -14.42
N LEU A 150 -12.20 -4.62 -14.65
CA LEU A 150 -12.30 -5.66 -15.66
C LEU A 150 -12.84 -6.94 -15.04
N ILE A 151 -13.61 -7.70 -15.83
CA ILE A 151 -13.98 -9.08 -15.54
C ILE A 151 -13.35 -9.98 -16.61
N ARG A 152 -12.69 -11.04 -16.15
CA ARG A 152 -12.25 -12.16 -16.96
C ARG A 152 -13.10 -13.37 -16.59
N THR A 153 -13.89 -13.87 -17.54
CA THR A 153 -14.74 -15.05 -17.31
C THR A 153 -13.90 -16.32 -17.16
N ALA A 154 -14.49 -17.39 -16.65
CA ALA A 154 -13.84 -18.69 -16.53
C ALA A 154 -13.38 -19.23 -17.90
N GLU A 155 -14.08 -18.88 -19.00
CA GLU A 155 -13.74 -19.21 -20.38
C GLU A 155 -12.63 -18.33 -20.95
N GLY A 156 -12.19 -17.30 -20.21
CA GLY A 156 -11.07 -16.44 -20.58
C GLY A 156 -11.46 -15.16 -21.33
N GLN A 157 -12.74 -14.85 -21.52
CA GLN A 157 -13.17 -13.58 -22.10
C GLN A 157 -12.94 -12.44 -21.12
N VAL A 158 -12.41 -11.32 -21.63
CA VAL A 158 -12.14 -10.11 -20.82
C VAL A 158 -12.98 -8.96 -21.34
N THR A 159 -13.73 -8.34 -20.43
CA THR A 159 -14.54 -7.16 -20.73
C THR A 159 -14.48 -6.14 -19.58
N THR A 160 -14.85 -4.89 -19.88
CA THR A 160 -15.06 -3.88 -18.84
C THR A 160 -16.37 -4.19 -18.11
N PHE A 161 -16.27 -4.49 -16.82
CA PHE A 161 -17.43 -4.71 -15.95
C PHE A 161 -18.03 -3.38 -15.48
N ALA A 162 -17.19 -2.46 -15.04
CA ALA A 162 -17.58 -1.11 -14.64
C ALA A 162 -16.43 -0.12 -14.79
N GLY A 163 -16.73 1.18 -14.77
CA GLY A 163 -15.74 2.23 -14.84
C GLY A 163 -15.51 2.77 -16.26
N SER A 164 -14.89 3.94 -16.33
CA SER A 164 -14.62 4.67 -17.58
C SER A 164 -13.45 5.66 -17.39
N ALA A 165 -13.62 6.93 -17.74
CA ALA A 165 -12.63 7.97 -17.47
C ALA A 165 -12.34 8.09 -15.95
N TYR A 166 -11.13 8.47 -15.60
CA TYR A 166 -10.74 8.76 -14.24
C TYR A 166 -11.68 9.80 -13.61
N GLY A 167 -12.10 9.56 -12.37
CA GLY A 167 -12.96 10.49 -11.63
C GLY A 167 -13.82 9.77 -10.62
N HIS A 168 -14.93 10.39 -10.22
CA HIS A 168 -15.91 9.82 -9.31
C HIS A 168 -17.31 10.04 -9.87
N ALA A 169 -18.02 8.95 -10.15
CA ALA A 169 -19.44 8.96 -10.51
C ALA A 169 -20.06 7.59 -10.20
N ASP A 170 -21.27 7.61 -9.66
CA ASP A 170 -22.13 6.44 -9.56
C ASP A 170 -22.78 6.16 -10.91
N GLY A 171 -23.23 4.95 -11.12
CA GLY A 171 -23.92 4.57 -12.34
C GLY A 171 -23.73 3.11 -12.72
N ARG A 172 -24.34 2.70 -13.80
CA ARG A 172 -24.26 1.33 -14.28
C ARG A 172 -23.11 1.19 -15.29
N THR A 173 -22.29 0.16 -15.10
CA THR A 173 -21.21 -0.21 -16.01
C THR A 173 -20.29 0.99 -16.36
N THR A 174 -20.25 1.42 -17.64
CA THR A 174 -19.37 2.51 -18.12
C THR A 174 -19.86 3.93 -17.77
N ALA A 175 -21.08 4.09 -17.22
CA ALA A 175 -21.52 5.37 -16.66
C ALA A 175 -20.79 5.70 -15.35
N ALA A 176 -20.32 4.68 -14.63
CA ALA A 176 -19.53 4.85 -13.43
C ALA A 176 -18.11 5.36 -13.74
N LYS A 177 -17.52 6.04 -12.74
CA LYS A 177 -16.11 6.46 -12.76
C LYS A 177 -15.47 6.12 -11.45
N PHE A 178 -14.22 5.68 -11.50
CA PHE A 178 -13.36 5.45 -10.36
C PHE A 178 -12.13 6.36 -10.43
N SER A 179 -11.59 6.72 -9.26
CA SER A 179 -10.37 7.53 -9.19
C SER A 179 -9.13 6.64 -9.05
N SER A 180 -8.86 6.15 -7.86
CA SER A 180 -7.70 5.31 -7.57
C SER A 180 -8.12 4.20 -6.61
N VAL A 181 -8.23 3.00 -7.13
CA VAL A 181 -8.63 1.83 -6.35
C VAL A 181 -7.40 1.25 -5.66
N GLY A 182 -7.42 1.22 -4.32
CA GLY A 182 -6.33 0.73 -3.47
C GLY A 182 -6.56 -0.67 -2.91
N GLY A 183 -7.79 -1.16 -2.89
CA GLY A 183 -8.14 -2.50 -2.42
C GLY A 183 -9.56 -2.88 -2.78
N MET A 184 -9.85 -4.19 -2.77
CA MET A 184 -11.19 -4.70 -3.06
C MET A 184 -11.52 -5.95 -2.24
N ALA A 185 -12.80 -6.22 -2.01
CA ALA A 185 -13.29 -7.44 -1.39
C ALA A 185 -14.71 -7.77 -1.84
N PHE A 186 -15.03 -9.06 -1.90
CA PHE A 186 -16.41 -9.51 -2.08
C PHE A 186 -17.19 -9.50 -0.77
N GLY A 187 -18.45 -9.06 -0.83
CA GLY A 187 -19.39 -9.19 0.25
C GLY A 187 -20.23 -10.48 0.14
N PRO A 188 -20.98 -10.80 1.19
CA PRO A 188 -21.84 -12.01 1.24
C PRO A 188 -22.97 -11.99 0.21
N ASP A 189 -23.36 -10.82 -0.28
CA ASP A 189 -24.37 -10.62 -1.33
C ASP A 189 -23.80 -10.76 -2.77
N GLY A 190 -22.50 -11.12 -2.89
CA GLY A 190 -21.80 -11.21 -4.17
C GLY A 190 -21.42 -9.86 -4.77
N SER A 191 -21.69 -8.74 -4.11
CA SER A 191 -21.22 -7.42 -4.52
C SER A 191 -19.72 -7.29 -4.24
N LEU A 192 -19.05 -6.53 -5.10
CA LEU A 192 -17.64 -6.15 -4.90
C LEU A 192 -17.57 -4.77 -4.25
N TYR A 193 -16.75 -4.64 -3.23
CA TYR A 193 -16.51 -3.38 -2.53
C TYR A 193 -15.10 -2.90 -2.82
N LEU A 194 -14.95 -1.60 -3.08
CA LEU A 194 -13.70 -0.98 -3.51
C LEU A 194 -13.33 0.20 -2.61
N ALA A 195 -12.07 0.27 -2.20
CA ALA A 195 -11.47 1.49 -1.64
C ALA A 195 -11.02 2.38 -2.80
N ASP A 196 -11.78 3.42 -3.12
CA ASP A 196 -11.59 4.30 -4.28
C ASP A 196 -11.24 5.72 -3.84
N GLY A 197 -9.96 6.02 -3.72
CA GLY A 197 -9.48 7.31 -3.22
C GLY A 197 -9.90 7.56 -1.77
N THR A 198 -10.88 8.44 -1.56
CA THR A 198 -11.46 8.72 -0.24
C THR A 198 -12.90 8.20 -0.09
N TYR A 199 -13.28 7.26 -0.95
CA TYR A 199 -14.61 6.66 -1.01
C TYR A 199 -14.54 5.16 -0.79
N VAL A 200 -15.62 4.58 -0.27
CA VAL A 200 -15.91 3.16 -0.42
C VAL A 200 -17.06 3.02 -1.39
N ARG A 201 -16.83 2.22 -2.43
CA ARG A 201 -17.79 1.98 -3.50
C ARG A 201 -18.29 0.55 -3.42
N LYS A 202 -19.58 0.36 -3.75
CA LYS A 202 -20.22 -0.95 -3.93
C LYS A 202 -20.54 -1.15 -5.40
N VAL A 203 -20.16 -2.32 -5.93
CA VAL A 203 -20.47 -2.75 -7.30
C VAL A 203 -21.28 -4.02 -7.20
N THR A 204 -22.55 -3.98 -7.60
CA THR A 204 -23.45 -5.14 -7.57
C THR A 204 -23.12 -6.14 -8.67
N PRO A 205 -23.56 -7.41 -8.57
CA PRO A 205 -23.31 -8.43 -9.60
C PRO A 205 -23.84 -8.08 -10.99
N ASP A 206 -24.78 -7.15 -11.11
CA ASP A 206 -25.31 -6.64 -12.37
C ASP A 206 -24.64 -5.33 -12.84
N GLY A 207 -23.53 -4.94 -12.19
CA GLY A 207 -22.69 -3.82 -12.60
C GLY A 207 -23.18 -2.43 -12.19
N LEU A 208 -24.12 -2.30 -11.25
CA LEU A 208 -24.47 -1.01 -10.66
C LEU A 208 -23.42 -0.60 -9.64
N VAL A 209 -22.81 0.55 -9.84
CA VAL A 209 -21.84 1.18 -8.93
C VAL A 209 -22.54 2.25 -8.11
N SER A 210 -22.39 2.19 -6.78
CA SER A 210 -22.88 3.19 -5.84
C SER A 210 -21.81 3.57 -4.81
N THR A 211 -21.88 4.78 -4.31
CA THR A 211 -21.04 5.25 -3.20
C THR A 211 -21.67 4.83 -1.88
N MET A 212 -20.97 3.98 -1.12
CA MET A 212 -21.40 3.56 0.22
C MET A 212 -21.00 4.57 1.27
N ALA A 213 -19.78 5.12 1.16
CA ALA A 213 -19.30 6.19 2.02
C ALA A 213 -18.34 7.12 1.28
N ALA A 214 -18.33 8.39 1.67
CA ALA A 214 -17.56 9.44 1.03
C ALA A 214 -16.75 10.26 2.05
N ASN A 215 -15.77 11.01 1.56
CA ASN A 215 -14.96 11.93 2.37
C ASN A 215 -14.28 11.25 3.57
N LEU A 216 -13.82 10.02 3.38
CA LEU A 216 -13.21 9.21 4.43
C LEU A 216 -11.82 9.73 4.86
N ASN A 217 -11.34 10.81 4.25
CA ASN A 217 -10.14 11.55 4.66
C ASN A 217 -10.40 12.56 5.81
N PHE A 218 -11.61 12.55 6.41
CA PHE A 218 -11.87 13.38 7.60
C PHE A 218 -10.89 13.06 8.73
N ARG A 219 -10.59 14.03 9.57
CA ARG A 219 -9.75 13.89 10.75
C ARG A 219 -10.53 14.21 12.02
N THR A 220 -10.18 13.48 13.08
CA THR A 220 -10.61 13.74 14.45
C THR A 220 -9.42 14.20 15.28
N ALA A 221 -9.68 14.75 16.48
CA ALA A 221 -8.61 15.20 17.38
C ALA A 221 -7.66 14.05 17.82
N ASP A 222 -8.19 12.81 17.85
CA ASP A 222 -7.43 11.63 18.27
C ASP A 222 -6.60 10.99 17.17
N ASP A 223 -6.73 11.45 15.92
CA ASP A 223 -6.01 10.87 14.80
C ASP A 223 -4.53 11.28 14.83
N LYS A 224 -3.66 10.29 14.65
CA LYS A 224 -2.19 10.45 14.58
C LYS A 224 -1.72 10.17 13.14
N PRO A 225 -1.80 11.13 12.21
CA PRO A 225 -1.54 10.88 10.80
C PRO A 225 -0.11 10.37 10.57
N THR A 226 0.05 9.58 9.51
CA THR A 226 1.36 9.19 9.00
C THR A 226 2.01 10.35 8.24
N LEU A 227 3.30 10.26 7.96
CA LEU A 227 4.00 11.21 7.09
C LEU A 227 3.41 11.23 5.67
N PHE A 228 2.81 10.12 5.24
CA PHE A 228 2.17 9.96 3.94
C PHE A 228 0.69 10.38 3.96
N GLY A 229 0.10 10.48 5.15
CA GLY A 229 -1.30 10.78 5.39
C GLY A 229 -1.63 12.28 5.31
N GLY A 230 -1.17 12.95 4.26
CA GLY A 230 -1.59 14.31 3.97
C GLY A 230 -3.12 14.46 3.93
N SER A 231 -3.62 15.55 3.38
CA SER A 231 -5.08 15.81 3.25
C SER A 231 -5.84 14.82 2.37
N ALA A 232 -5.14 13.90 1.70
CA ALA A 232 -5.72 12.96 0.75
C ALA A 232 -6.31 11.67 1.37
N GLY A 233 -5.91 11.32 2.61
CA GLY A 233 -6.20 9.98 3.15
C GLY A 233 -5.55 8.86 2.29
N ILE A 234 -5.30 7.70 2.86
CA ILE A 234 -4.84 6.54 2.10
C ILE A 234 -5.68 5.36 2.59
N LEU A 235 -6.70 5.02 1.82
CA LEU A 235 -7.45 3.79 2.03
C LEU A 235 -6.69 2.64 1.39
N ALA A 236 -6.42 1.60 2.17
CA ALA A 236 -5.66 0.44 1.77
C ALA A 236 -6.56 -0.81 1.71
N GLY A 237 -6.18 -1.92 2.35
CA GLY A 237 -6.97 -3.14 2.38
C GLY A 237 -8.33 -2.96 3.03
N LEU A 238 -9.32 -3.68 2.52
CA LEU A 238 -10.68 -3.70 3.08
C LEU A 238 -11.23 -5.13 3.13
N THR A 239 -12.26 -5.32 3.95
CA THR A 239 -13.01 -6.57 4.07
C THR A 239 -14.49 -6.27 4.33
N VAL A 240 -15.33 -7.26 4.09
CA VAL A 240 -16.79 -7.18 4.35
C VAL A 240 -17.18 -8.29 5.32
N ASP A 241 -17.88 -7.94 6.39
CA ASP A 241 -18.37 -8.95 7.35
C ASP A 241 -19.64 -9.66 6.84
N SER A 242 -20.11 -10.66 7.59
CA SER A 242 -21.31 -11.43 7.27
C SER A 242 -22.60 -10.60 7.26
N HIS A 243 -22.59 -9.40 7.85
CA HIS A 243 -23.71 -8.46 7.88
C HIS A 243 -23.64 -7.41 6.76
N GLY A 244 -22.59 -7.45 5.91
CA GLY A 244 -22.36 -6.49 4.84
C GLY A 244 -21.74 -5.17 5.29
N ASN A 245 -21.25 -5.08 6.55
CA ASN A 245 -20.46 -3.92 6.96
C ASN A 245 -19.07 -4.01 6.35
N VAL A 246 -18.56 -2.87 5.89
CA VAL A 246 -17.21 -2.77 5.35
C VAL A 246 -16.25 -2.27 6.42
N PHE A 247 -15.12 -2.93 6.56
CA PHE A 247 -13.99 -2.44 7.34
C PHE A 247 -12.86 -2.08 6.38
N VAL A 248 -12.36 -0.85 6.49
CA VAL A 248 -11.30 -0.34 5.60
C VAL A 248 -10.16 0.26 6.41
N ALA A 249 -8.93 -0.12 6.05
CA ALA A 249 -7.73 0.42 6.64
C ALA A 249 -7.47 1.84 6.09
N ASP A 250 -7.60 2.86 6.93
CA ASP A 250 -7.17 4.22 6.66
C ASP A 250 -5.74 4.38 7.17
N ALA A 251 -4.79 3.91 6.35
CA ALA A 251 -3.37 3.92 6.63
C ALA A 251 -2.85 5.35 6.85
N GLY A 252 -3.40 6.32 6.13
CA GLY A 252 -3.04 7.72 6.24
C GLY A 252 -3.29 8.32 7.62
N ASN A 253 -4.33 7.89 8.32
CA ASN A 253 -4.71 8.38 9.64
C ASN A 253 -4.52 7.34 10.76
N ARG A 254 -3.83 6.24 10.51
CA ARG A 254 -3.51 5.16 11.47
C ARG A 254 -4.75 4.56 12.12
N ARG A 255 -5.84 4.35 11.37
CA ARG A 255 -7.09 3.87 11.93
C ARG A 255 -7.78 2.85 11.03
N LEU A 256 -8.65 2.05 11.62
CA LEU A 256 -9.59 1.20 10.92
C LEU A 256 -10.98 1.82 11.01
N LEU A 257 -11.62 2.00 9.87
CA LEU A 257 -12.99 2.49 9.77
C LEU A 257 -13.94 1.31 9.59
N LYS A 258 -15.12 1.39 10.23
CA LYS A 258 -16.29 0.57 9.93
C LYS A 258 -17.32 1.42 9.21
N ILE A 259 -17.87 0.91 8.13
CA ILE A 259 -18.95 1.52 7.34
C ILE A 259 -20.12 0.55 7.38
N GLU A 260 -21.21 0.95 8.00
CA GLU A 260 -22.43 0.17 8.09
C GLU A 260 -23.20 0.24 6.76
N ASN A 261 -24.15 -0.68 6.54
CA ASN A 261 -24.94 -0.75 5.29
C ASN A 261 -25.72 0.52 4.97
N ASP A 262 -26.06 1.32 5.99
CA ASP A 262 -26.71 2.62 5.85
C ASP A 262 -25.73 3.77 5.56
N GLY A 263 -24.44 3.45 5.41
CA GLY A 263 -23.37 4.43 5.16
C GLY A 263 -22.81 5.12 6.40
N LYS A 264 -23.27 4.76 7.61
CA LYS A 264 -22.73 5.31 8.85
C LYS A 264 -21.27 4.87 9.04
N VAL A 265 -20.39 5.84 9.28
CA VAL A 265 -18.95 5.64 9.46
C VAL A 265 -18.56 5.78 10.92
N SER A 266 -17.78 4.84 11.43
CA SER A 266 -17.19 4.89 12.76
C SER A 266 -15.74 4.44 12.76
N VAL A 267 -14.95 4.91 13.73
CA VAL A 267 -13.58 4.45 13.95
C VAL A 267 -13.62 3.31 14.96
N VAL A 268 -13.19 2.13 14.56
CA VAL A 268 -13.20 0.93 15.41
C VAL A 268 -11.83 0.59 15.99
N TYR A 269 -10.77 1.14 15.41
CA TYR A 269 -9.42 0.94 15.91
C TYR A 269 -8.51 2.12 15.54
N ARG A 270 -7.53 2.43 16.42
CA ARG A 270 -6.43 3.35 16.15
C ARG A 270 -5.10 2.70 16.51
N ALA A 271 -4.16 2.74 15.58
CA ALA A 271 -2.82 2.24 15.80
C ALA A 271 -1.91 3.32 16.40
N ASP A 272 -1.03 2.91 17.31
CA ASP A 272 0.01 3.78 17.82
C ASP A 272 1.21 3.86 16.86
N PRO A 273 1.83 5.06 16.72
CA PRO A 273 3.06 5.18 15.97
C PRO A 273 4.14 4.19 16.46
N PRO A 274 4.99 3.66 15.59
CA PRO A 274 5.12 3.96 14.16
C PRO A 274 4.15 3.20 13.26
N TYR A 275 3.30 2.34 13.82
CA TYR A 275 2.43 1.43 13.09
C TYR A 275 1.19 2.11 12.50
N PHE A 276 0.66 1.53 11.44
CA PHE A 276 -0.64 1.85 10.85
C PHE A 276 -1.28 0.59 10.25
N PRO A 277 -2.62 0.46 10.30
CA PRO A 277 -3.31 -0.64 9.65
C PRO A 277 -3.17 -0.51 8.13
N ASN A 278 -2.88 -1.63 7.48
CA ASN A 278 -2.73 -1.69 6.04
C ASN A 278 -3.60 -2.78 5.40
N GLY A 279 -3.81 -3.91 6.09
CA GLY A 279 -4.72 -4.97 5.71
C GLY A 279 -5.69 -5.30 6.82
N VAL A 280 -6.86 -5.82 6.45
CA VAL A 280 -7.88 -6.27 7.41
C VAL A 280 -8.66 -7.44 6.84
N PHE A 281 -9.04 -8.38 7.70
CA PHE A 281 -9.91 -9.51 7.39
C PHE A 281 -10.96 -9.71 8.50
N ALA A 282 -12.22 -9.83 8.10
CA ALA A 282 -13.34 -10.16 8.99
C ALA A 282 -13.67 -11.65 8.86
N THR A 283 -13.69 -12.39 9.98
CA THR A 283 -14.11 -13.78 10.00
C THR A 283 -15.62 -13.91 10.05
N SER A 284 -16.14 -15.11 9.80
CA SER A 284 -17.57 -15.43 9.96
C SER A 284 -18.08 -15.25 11.40
N SER A 285 -17.19 -15.32 12.40
CA SER A 285 -17.50 -15.03 13.81
C SER A 285 -17.42 -13.54 14.16
N ASN A 286 -17.24 -12.67 13.17
CA ASN A 286 -17.04 -11.21 13.31
C ASN A 286 -15.78 -10.81 14.11
N ASP A 287 -14.80 -11.68 14.22
CA ASP A 287 -13.47 -11.28 14.65
C ASP A 287 -12.77 -10.53 13.51
N LEU A 288 -12.06 -9.47 13.83
CA LEU A 288 -11.24 -8.72 12.88
C LEU A 288 -9.77 -9.04 13.10
N TYR A 289 -9.06 -9.38 12.03
CA TYR A 289 -7.61 -9.48 12.01
C TYR A 289 -7.06 -8.32 11.20
N ILE A 290 -6.21 -7.53 11.84
CA ILE A 290 -5.64 -6.30 11.28
C ILE A 290 -4.16 -6.52 11.10
N MET A 291 -3.67 -6.40 9.88
CA MET A 291 -2.25 -6.34 9.60
C MET A 291 -1.78 -4.89 9.67
N GLU A 292 -0.80 -4.65 10.53
CA GLU A 292 -0.18 -3.35 10.72
C GLU A 292 1.28 -3.39 10.26
N VAL A 293 1.70 -2.33 9.63
CA VAL A 293 3.10 -2.09 9.28
C VAL A 293 3.57 -0.82 9.95
N GLY A 294 4.85 -0.77 10.33
CA GLY A 294 5.45 0.41 10.96
C GLY A 294 6.44 1.09 10.04
N PHE A 295 6.48 2.43 10.11
CA PHE A 295 7.46 3.22 9.40
C PHE A 295 8.03 4.33 10.30
N THR A 296 9.36 4.37 10.41
CA THR A 296 10.08 5.42 11.13
C THR A 296 11.10 6.09 10.22
N VAL A 297 11.29 7.42 10.41
CA VAL A 297 12.33 8.19 9.71
C VAL A 297 13.70 7.90 10.36
N PRO A 298 14.79 7.74 9.58
CA PRO A 298 14.95 8.05 8.16
C PRO A 298 14.62 6.94 7.15
N SER A 299 13.93 5.90 7.40
CA SER A 299 13.48 4.86 6.47
C SER A 299 13.62 3.44 7.03
N LYS A 300 13.10 3.26 8.26
CA LYS A 300 13.06 1.95 8.88
C LYS A 300 11.63 1.41 8.87
N TRP A 301 11.41 0.30 8.18
CA TRP A 301 10.19 -0.48 8.28
C TRP A 301 10.25 -1.40 9.49
N SER A 302 9.14 -1.55 10.17
CA SER A 302 8.96 -2.47 11.29
C SER A 302 7.70 -3.31 11.07
N GLY A 303 7.78 -4.58 11.38
CA GLY A 303 6.69 -5.52 11.17
C GLY A 303 6.72 -6.13 9.78
N PRO A 304 5.65 -6.82 9.33
CA PRO A 304 4.27 -6.67 9.80
C PRO A 304 4.03 -7.25 11.20
N ARG A 305 2.95 -6.77 11.82
CA ARG A 305 2.37 -7.38 12.99
C ARG A 305 0.87 -7.60 12.78
N VAL A 306 0.29 -8.60 13.44
CA VAL A 306 -1.11 -8.92 13.34
C VAL A 306 -1.79 -8.69 14.68
N ARG A 307 -2.90 -7.97 14.63
CA ARG A 307 -3.78 -7.71 15.77
C ARG A 307 -5.13 -8.36 15.55
N LYS A 308 -5.66 -8.97 16.59
CA LYS A 308 -7.03 -9.49 16.61
C LYS A 308 -7.92 -8.58 17.45
N ILE A 309 -9.07 -8.18 16.92
CA ILE A 309 -10.18 -7.59 17.66
C ILE A 309 -11.32 -8.61 17.62
N SER A 310 -11.61 -9.22 18.74
CA SER A 310 -12.70 -10.19 18.86
C SER A 310 -14.06 -9.49 18.83
N ALA A 311 -15.12 -10.22 18.50
CA ALA A 311 -16.48 -9.70 18.44
C ALA A 311 -16.97 -9.06 19.76
N ASP A 312 -16.41 -9.47 20.92
CA ASP A 312 -16.63 -8.87 22.24
C ASP A 312 -15.81 -7.58 22.48
N GLY A 313 -15.02 -7.13 21.49
CA GLY A 313 -14.19 -5.93 21.55
C GLY A 313 -12.80 -6.12 22.16
N LYS A 314 -12.42 -7.34 22.56
CA LYS A 314 -11.07 -7.62 23.07
C LYS A 314 -10.04 -7.44 21.97
N ASN A 315 -9.02 -6.59 22.24
CA ASN A 315 -7.98 -6.21 21.28
C ASN A 315 -6.63 -6.77 21.74
N VAL A 316 -6.04 -7.67 20.96
CA VAL A 316 -4.79 -8.38 21.30
C VAL A 316 -3.82 -8.39 20.12
N LEU A 317 -2.54 -8.12 20.38
CA LEU A 317 -1.47 -8.38 19.42
C LEU A 317 -1.20 -9.90 19.40
N VAL A 318 -1.36 -10.54 18.25
CA VAL A 318 -1.28 -12.01 18.12
C VAL A 318 -0.04 -12.49 17.39
N ALA A 319 0.59 -11.64 16.57
CA ALA A 319 1.86 -11.96 15.91
C ALA A 319 2.68 -10.70 15.63
N THR A 320 3.99 -10.87 15.55
CA THR A 320 4.93 -9.85 15.06
C THR A 320 6.07 -10.57 14.33
N VAL A 321 6.33 -10.16 13.08
CA VAL A 321 7.53 -10.57 12.36
C VAL A 321 8.67 -9.66 12.79
N GLY A 322 9.74 -10.25 13.35
CA GLY A 322 10.88 -9.51 13.88
C GLY A 322 11.78 -8.92 12.80
N GLU A 323 12.61 -7.94 13.18
CA GLU A 323 13.54 -7.29 12.23
C GLU A 323 14.56 -8.28 11.61
N GLN A 324 14.91 -9.37 12.28
CA GLN A 324 15.83 -10.40 11.76
C GLN A 324 15.14 -11.31 10.74
N GLU A 325 13.85 -11.56 10.91
CA GLU A 325 13.04 -12.41 10.02
C GLU A 325 12.64 -11.64 8.74
N ALA A 326 12.51 -10.32 8.81
CA ALA A 326 12.30 -9.42 7.66
C ALA A 326 13.60 -9.09 6.88
N GLY A 327 14.65 -9.88 7.04
CA GLY A 327 15.97 -9.64 6.41
C GLY A 327 15.99 -9.62 4.88
N SER A 328 15.01 -10.27 4.24
CA SER A 328 14.77 -10.24 2.80
C SER A 328 14.27 -8.86 2.34
N PHE A 329 13.36 -8.24 3.10
CA PHE A 329 12.80 -6.92 2.81
C PHE A 329 13.87 -5.83 2.66
N ARG A 330 14.91 -5.83 3.52
CA ARG A 330 16.01 -4.87 3.42
C ARG A 330 16.85 -5.02 2.15
N ARG A 331 17.03 -6.24 1.64
CA ARG A 331 17.82 -6.49 0.42
C ARG A 331 17.06 -6.07 -0.83
N SER A 332 15.78 -6.31 -0.88
CA SER A 332 14.88 -5.97 -1.98
C SER A 332 14.79 -4.46 -2.21
N VAL A 333 14.64 -3.68 -1.14
CA VAL A 333 14.61 -2.21 -1.20
C VAL A 333 15.96 -1.65 -1.68
N ALA A 334 17.08 -2.23 -1.24
CA ALA A 334 18.41 -1.78 -1.66
C ALA A 334 18.75 -2.11 -3.13
N GLN A 335 18.20 -3.20 -3.68
CA GLN A 335 18.45 -3.63 -5.06
C GLN A 335 17.49 -3.00 -6.08
N GLY A 336 16.27 -2.58 -5.66
CA GLY A 336 15.27 -1.93 -6.53
C GLY A 336 15.55 -0.46 -6.84
N VAL A 337 16.54 0.17 -6.21
CA VAL A 337 16.82 1.60 -6.33
C VAL A 337 17.88 1.88 -7.39
N GLY A 338 17.61 1.49 -8.63
CA GLY A 338 18.26 2.10 -9.80
C GLY A 338 17.44 3.30 -10.28
N ILE A 339 17.38 4.39 -9.52
CA ILE A 339 16.71 5.60 -9.99
C ILE A 339 17.51 6.14 -11.17
N SER A 340 16.90 6.12 -12.35
CA SER A 340 17.50 6.74 -13.52
C SER A 340 17.62 8.26 -13.31
N VAL A 341 18.64 8.87 -13.89
CA VAL A 341 18.81 10.34 -13.91
C VAL A 341 17.53 11.02 -14.41
N GLU A 342 16.78 10.36 -15.27
CA GLU A 342 15.53 10.82 -15.86
C GLU A 342 14.38 10.90 -14.84
N THR A 343 14.27 9.94 -13.93
CA THR A 343 13.29 9.97 -12.82
C THR A 343 13.62 11.09 -11.83
N THR A 344 14.91 11.31 -11.55
CA THR A 344 15.37 12.41 -10.69
C THR A 344 15.05 13.77 -11.34
N LEU A 345 15.22 13.90 -12.66
CA LEU A 345 14.86 15.13 -13.40
C LEU A 345 13.33 15.37 -13.39
N GLN A 346 12.53 14.33 -13.54
CA GLN A 346 11.05 14.45 -13.47
C GLN A 346 10.56 14.88 -12.08
N ILE A 347 11.19 14.40 -11.01
CA ILE A 347 10.90 14.84 -9.64
C ILE A 347 11.26 16.33 -9.47
N LEU A 348 12.42 16.76 -9.97
CA LEU A 348 12.89 18.15 -9.87
C LEU A 348 12.10 19.13 -10.75
N THR A 349 11.53 18.66 -11.87
CA THR A 349 10.78 19.51 -12.81
C THR A 349 9.26 19.42 -12.66
N GLY A 350 8.77 18.42 -11.90
CA GLY A 350 7.36 18.14 -11.69
C GLY A 350 6.70 18.93 -10.54
N ARG A 351 5.76 18.28 -9.85
CA ARG A 351 4.89 18.86 -8.81
C ARG A 351 5.66 19.46 -7.61
N TYR A 352 6.91 19.02 -7.37
CA TYR A 352 7.74 19.47 -6.23
C TYR A 352 8.70 20.58 -6.54
N ARG A 353 8.72 21.11 -7.79
CA ARG A 353 9.61 22.22 -8.21
C ARG A 353 9.56 23.42 -7.27
N TYR A 354 8.38 23.75 -6.73
CA TYR A 354 8.23 24.89 -5.82
C TYR A 354 8.83 24.62 -4.44
N LEU A 355 8.73 23.38 -3.92
CA LEU A 355 9.36 22.99 -2.65
C LEU A 355 10.89 23.00 -2.77
N VAL A 356 11.43 22.54 -3.89
CA VAL A 356 12.87 22.59 -4.18
C VAL A 356 13.33 24.03 -4.29
N LEU A 357 12.59 24.89 -4.99
CA LEU A 357 12.90 26.31 -5.11
C LEU A 357 12.81 27.04 -3.76
N LEU A 358 11.83 26.76 -2.92
CA LEU A 358 11.70 27.31 -1.56
C LEU A 358 12.85 26.88 -0.66
N PHE A 359 13.28 25.62 -0.77
CA PHE A 359 14.44 25.09 -0.03
C PHE A 359 15.72 25.81 -0.43
N PHE A 360 15.98 25.97 -1.73
CA PHE A 360 17.14 26.72 -2.22
C PHE A 360 17.07 28.20 -1.84
N ALA A 361 15.91 28.84 -1.92
CA ALA A 361 15.72 30.23 -1.48
C ALA A 361 16.00 30.39 0.02
N GLY A 362 15.50 29.46 0.85
CA GLY A 362 15.78 29.41 2.29
C GLY A 362 17.27 29.23 2.60
N LEU A 363 17.94 28.33 1.89
CA LEU A 363 19.37 28.08 2.04
C LEU A 363 20.21 29.31 1.67
N VAL A 364 19.90 29.97 0.54
CA VAL A 364 20.55 31.20 0.12
C VAL A 364 20.34 32.32 1.13
N ALA A 365 19.11 32.46 1.67
CA ALA A 365 18.82 33.45 2.70
C ALA A 365 19.61 33.19 3.98
N THR A 366 19.74 31.94 4.41
CA THR A 366 20.49 31.56 5.62
C THR A 366 22.01 31.82 5.45
N ILE A 367 22.56 31.48 4.29
CA ILE A 367 23.97 31.75 3.96
C ILE A 367 24.22 33.26 3.91
N THR A 368 23.31 34.02 3.33
CA THR A 368 23.43 35.49 3.21
C THR A 368 23.35 36.15 4.58
N LEU A 369 22.47 35.68 5.48
CA LEU A 369 22.38 36.15 6.86
C LEU A 369 23.63 35.81 7.68
N ALA A 370 24.16 34.60 7.53
CA ALA A 370 25.39 34.17 8.19
C ALA A 370 26.59 35.01 7.71
N TRP A 371 26.67 35.30 6.40
CA TRP A 371 27.73 36.14 5.82
C TRP A 371 27.63 37.60 6.27
N ARG A 372 26.41 38.16 6.36
CA ARG A 372 26.18 39.52 6.90
C ARG A 372 26.56 39.60 8.36
N ARG A 373 26.22 38.61 9.21
CA ARG A 373 26.64 38.54 10.62
C ARG A 373 28.17 38.49 10.75
N HIS A 374 28.83 37.72 9.92
CA HIS A 374 30.28 37.61 9.96
C HIS A 374 31.01 38.90 9.49
N ARG A 375 30.43 39.66 8.53
CA ARG A 375 30.92 40.97 8.14
C ARG A 375 30.72 42.03 9.21
N GLY A 376 29.56 42.03 9.88
CA GLY A 376 29.26 42.97 10.96
C GLY A 376 30.15 42.82 12.19
N GLN A 377 30.67 41.62 12.46
CA GLN A 377 31.65 41.37 13.54
C GLN A 377 33.06 41.84 13.15
N ARG A 378 33.46 41.87 11.88
CA ARG A 378 34.76 42.36 11.43
C ARG A 378 34.87 43.88 11.30
N GLN A 379 33.79 44.62 11.41
CA GLN A 379 33.80 46.08 11.39
C GLN A 379 33.74 46.68 12.84
N ARG A 380 33.66 45.83 13.87
CA ARG A 380 33.65 46.25 15.29
C ARG A 380 34.88 45.88 16.05
N THR A 381 35.91 45.34 15.37
CA THR A 381 37.28 45.16 15.84
C THR A 381 38.20 46.01 15.01
#